data_8aef43c4a0f3dedf792eb3eba74d53f9
#
_entry.id   8aef43c4a0f3dedf792eb3eba74d53f9
#
_cell.length_a   1.000
_cell.length_b   1.000
_cell.length_c   1.000
_cell.angle_alpha   90.00
_cell.angle_beta   90.00
_cell.angle_gamma   90.00
#
_symmetry.space_group_name_H-M   'P 1'
#
loop_
_entity.id
_entity.type
_entity.pdbx_description
1 polymer ?
#
loop_
_entity_poly.entity_id
_entity_poly.type
_entity_poly.pdbx_seq_one_letter_code
_entity_poly.pdbx_strand_id
1 'polypeptide(L)'
;MTVTEDRPQMQAEEFERIAAAAEREGVRLEFVHGKLGVKAVPDGDHDEIVRWVMEHCMQQRSDLWLYPERGLRVETCRSGHAKPDGALAPKGSFAGHGEWAAADRVVMVVEVTSYDTDTDKRDREDKPRAYAETGIPVYLLIDRDTCETLVYSEPDDGTYSMITRRPFGKTISLPAPVGITLDTEPLKDWVR
;
A
#
# COMPACT_ATOMS: atom_id res chain seq x y z
N MET A 1 6.10 -9.96 -39.50
CA MET A 1 7.15 -9.85 -38.46
C MET A 1 6.83 -8.63 -37.59
N THR A 2 6.24 -8.85 -36.45
CA THR A 2 5.96 -7.77 -35.49
C THR A 2 7.25 -7.57 -34.69
N VAL A 3 7.95 -6.48 -34.94
CA VAL A 3 9.08 -6.06 -34.12
C VAL A 3 8.47 -5.58 -32.80
N THR A 4 8.58 -6.39 -31.76
CA THR A 4 8.33 -5.95 -30.39
C THR A 4 9.49 -5.02 -30.07
N GLU A 5 9.28 -3.71 -30.14
CA GLU A 5 10.22 -2.75 -29.57
C GLU A 5 10.32 -3.03 -28.07
N ASP A 6 11.44 -3.63 -27.71
CA ASP A 6 11.85 -3.79 -26.31
C ASP A 6 12.15 -2.38 -25.78
N ARG A 7 11.11 -1.69 -25.25
CA ARG A 7 11.30 -0.41 -24.60
C ARG A 7 12.14 -0.66 -23.37
N PRO A 8 13.31 -0.02 -23.24
CA PRO A 8 14.13 -0.19 -22.05
C PRO A 8 13.29 0.13 -20.83
N GLN A 9 13.22 -0.81 -19.90
CA GLN A 9 12.50 -0.66 -18.64
C GLN A 9 13.18 0.49 -17.85
N MET A 10 12.39 1.44 -17.32
CA MET A 10 12.89 2.53 -16.51
C MET A 10 13.69 1.96 -15.32
N GLN A 11 14.89 2.49 -15.11
CA GLN A 11 15.74 2.09 -14.00
C GLN A 11 15.32 2.77 -12.70
N ALA A 12 15.61 2.15 -11.55
CA ALA A 12 15.24 2.66 -10.24
C ALA A 12 15.69 4.11 -10.02
N GLU A 13 16.96 4.41 -10.32
CA GLU A 13 17.52 5.75 -10.14
C GLU A 13 16.91 6.78 -11.10
N GLU A 14 16.49 6.34 -12.28
CA GLU A 14 15.79 7.20 -13.23
C GLU A 14 14.40 7.56 -12.69
N PHE A 15 13.65 6.55 -12.23
CA PHE A 15 12.36 6.77 -11.59
C PHE A 15 12.49 7.70 -10.38
N GLU A 16 13.42 7.41 -9.45
CA GLU A 16 13.59 8.19 -8.23
C GLU A 16 13.91 9.67 -8.53
N ARG A 17 14.68 9.97 -9.58
CA ARG A 17 14.93 11.35 -10.01
C ARG A 17 13.68 12.04 -10.56
N ILE A 18 12.88 11.32 -11.35
CA ILE A 18 11.62 11.83 -11.90
C ILE A 18 10.62 12.06 -10.78
N ALA A 19 10.48 11.11 -9.86
CA ALA A 19 9.59 11.20 -8.72
C ALA A 19 9.94 12.39 -7.82
N ALA A 20 11.23 12.58 -7.51
CA ALA A 20 11.69 13.74 -6.73
C ALA A 20 11.43 15.10 -7.44
N ALA A 21 11.46 15.14 -8.77
CA ALA A 21 11.09 16.33 -9.52
C ALA A 21 9.59 16.60 -9.47
N ALA A 22 8.77 15.56 -9.65
CA ALA A 22 7.32 15.63 -9.60
C ALA A 22 6.81 16.04 -8.21
N GLU A 23 7.43 15.53 -7.15
CA GLU A 23 7.07 15.87 -5.77
C GLU A 23 7.25 17.36 -5.44
N ARG A 24 8.25 18.02 -6.02
CA ARG A 24 8.42 19.47 -5.89
C ARG A 24 7.26 20.27 -6.51
N GLU A 25 6.57 19.67 -7.48
CA GLU A 25 5.38 20.24 -8.11
C GLU A 25 4.07 19.71 -7.45
N GLY A 26 4.17 19.00 -6.33
CA GLY A 26 3.01 18.43 -5.61
C GLY A 26 2.42 17.18 -6.26
N VAL A 27 3.14 16.54 -7.18
CA VAL A 27 2.70 15.31 -7.86
C VAL A 27 3.45 14.12 -7.28
N ARG A 28 2.71 13.13 -6.78
CA ARG A 28 3.27 11.89 -6.24
C ARG A 28 3.20 10.78 -7.28
N LEU A 29 4.35 10.17 -7.56
CA LEU A 29 4.47 9.12 -8.55
C LEU A 29 4.75 7.77 -7.89
N GLU A 30 4.23 6.72 -8.51
CA GLU A 30 4.52 5.32 -8.23
C GLU A 30 4.93 4.61 -9.52
N PHE A 31 5.72 3.55 -9.40
CA PHE A 31 6.14 2.73 -10.52
C PHE A 31 5.93 1.26 -10.16
N VAL A 32 4.86 0.66 -10.67
CA VAL A 32 4.45 -0.71 -10.34
C VAL A 32 4.22 -1.49 -11.61
N HIS A 33 4.76 -2.69 -11.70
CA HIS A 33 4.70 -3.57 -12.87
C HIS A 33 5.11 -2.89 -14.19
N GLY A 34 6.15 -2.04 -14.12
CA GLY A 34 6.64 -1.31 -15.29
C GLY A 34 5.73 -0.17 -15.74
N LYS A 35 4.74 0.23 -14.93
CA LYS A 35 3.81 1.32 -15.24
C LYS A 35 4.00 2.48 -14.28
N LEU A 36 4.15 3.67 -14.85
CA LEU A 36 4.13 4.90 -14.08
C LEU A 36 2.68 5.27 -13.74
N GLY A 37 2.43 5.56 -12.48
CA GLY A 37 1.13 6.01 -11.99
C GLY A 37 1.25 7.28 -11.16
N VAL A 38 0.21 8.10 -11.20
CA VAL A 38 0.06 9.25 -10.29
C VAL A 38 -0.81 8.80 -9.12
N LYS A 39 -0.34 9.06 -7.89
CA LYS A 39 -1.13 8.81 -6.70
C LYS A 39 -2.18 9.91 -6.55
N ALA A 40 -3.44 9.53 -6.35
CA ALA A 40 -4.51 10.48 -6.11
C ALA A 40 -4.26 11.33 -4.86
N VAL A 41 -4.77 12.56 -4.86
CA VAL A 41 -4.78 13.40 -3.65
C VAL A 41 -5.86 12.89 -2.72
N PRO A 42 -5.54 12.57 -1.44
CA PRO A 42 -6.53 12.08 -0.50
C PRO A 42 -7.60 13.16 -0.20
N ASP A 43 -8.83 12.73 0.01
CA ASP A 43 -9.89 13.55 0.59
C ASP A 43 -9.91 13.40 2.13
N GLY A 44 -10.72 14.21 2.81
CA GLY A 44 -10.79 14.20 4.27
C GLY A 44 -11.24 12.86 4.86
N ASP A 45 -12.17 12.17 4.22
CA ASP A 45 -12.62 10.85 4.66
C ASP A 45 -11.52 9.80 4.54
N HIS A 46 -10.72 9.88 3.48
CA HIS A 46 -9.53 9.05 3.32
C HIS A 46 -8.53 9.27 4.47
N ASP A 47 -8.27 10.53 4.82
CA ASP A 47 -7.36 10.86 5.91
C ASP A 47 -7.88 10.34 7.27
N GLU A 48 -9.20 10.44 7.54
CA GLU A 48 -9.81 9.89 8.76
C GLU A 48 -9.66 8.37 8.83
N ILE A 49 -9.84 7.66 7.72
CA ILE A 49 -9.64 6.21 7.65
C ILE A 49 -8.19 5.84 7.96
N VAL A 50 -7.21 6.51 7.35
CA VAL A 50 -5.78 6.24 7.60
C VAL A 50 -5.43 6.50 9.08
N ARG A 51 -5.93 7.59 9.67
CA ARG A 51 -5.75 7.89 11.09
C ARG A 51 -6.36 6.83 11.99
N TRP A 52 -7.56 6.37 11.67
CA TRP A 52 -8.24 5.31 12.39
C TRP A 52 -7.43 4.00 12.39
N VAL A 53 -6.89 3.59 11.23
CA VAL A 53 -5.99 2.42 11.16
C VAL A 53 -4.75 2.63 12.02
N MET A 54 -4.12 3.82 11.92
CA MET A 54 -2.92 4.16 12.71
C MET A 54 -3.19 4.04 14.21
N GLU A 55 -4.28 4.60 14.69
CA GLU A 55 -4.67 4.56 16.09
C GLU A 55 -4.84 3.13 16.60
N HIS A 56 -5.59 2.29 15.87
CA HIS A 56 -5.81 0.89 16.22
C HIS A 56 -4.52 0.07 16.24
N CYS A 57 -3.62 0.30 15.28
CA CYS A 57 -2.30 -0.32 15.28
C CYS A 57 -1.51 0.07 16.54
N MET A 58 -1.45 1.36 16.87
CA MET A 58 -0.69 1.86 18.01
C MET A 58 -1.26 1.38 19.35
N GLN A 59 -2.59 1.28 19.47
CA GLN A 59 -3.25 0.80 20.70
C GLN A 59 -3.02 -0.68 20.96
N GLN A 60 -3.06 -1.52 19.92
CA GLN A 60 -2.96 -2.97 20.06
C GLN A 60 -1.52 -3.50 19.92
N ARG A 61 -0.64 -2.78 19.21
CA ARG A 61 0.75 -3.15 18.94
C ARG A 61 1.68 -1.96 19.18
N SER A 62 1.99 -1.72 20.44
CA SER A 62 2.85 -0.60 20.85
C SER A 62 4.30 -0.69 20.34
N ASP A 63 4.73 -1.84 19.83
CA ASP A 63 6.04 -2.10 19.23
C ASP A 63 6.10 -1.69 17.73
N LEU A 64 4.95 -1.48 17.09
CA LEU A 64 4.82 -1.14 15.68
C LEU A 64 4.36 0.32 15.50
N TRP A 65 4.75 0.92 14.37
CA TRP A 65 4.24 2.20 13.90
C TRP A 65 3.73 2.07 12.47
N LEU A 66 2.58 2.69 12.20
CA LEU A 66 2.11 2.92 10.85
C LEU A 66 2.76 4.20 10.32
N TYR A 67 3.59 4.07 9.30
CA TYR A 67 4.25 5.17 8.62
C TYR A 67 3.42 5.56 7.39
N PRO A 68 2.74 6.73 7.42
CA PRO A 68 1.92 7.16 6.29
C PRO A 68 2.79 7.52 5.10
N GLU A 69 2.31 7.18 3.91
CA GLU A 69 2.92 7.53 2.61
C GLU A 69 4.41 7.19 2.49
N ARG A 70 4.87 6.18 3.20
CA ARG A 70 6.26 5.75 3.16
C ARG A 70 6.59 5.14 1.81
N GLY A 71 7.51 5.75 1.07
CA GLY A 71 8.03 5.21 -0.18
C GLY A 71 8.76 3.89 0.03
N LEU A 72 8.32 2.85 -0.66
CA LEU A 72 8.87 1.50 -0.59
C LEU A 72 9.38 1.06 -1.96
N ARG A 73 10.56 0.44 -1.99
CA ARG A 73 11.01 -0.34 -3.14
C ARG A 73 10.33 -1.69 -3.08
N VAL A 74 9.58 -2.00 -4.12
CA VAL A 74 8.82 -3.25 -4.27
C VAL A 74 9.26 -3.97 -5.54
N GLU A 75 8.83 -5.23 -5.76
CA GLU A 75 9.15 -5.99 -6.97
C GLU A 75 10.65 -6.02 -7.28
N THR A 76 11.43 -6.63 -6.42
CA THR A 76 12.91 -6.63 -6.47
C THR A 76 13.49 -6.89 -7.88
N CYS A 77 12.82 -7.70 -8.69
CA CYS A 77 13.24 -8.00 -10.06
C CYS A 77 12.89 -6.92 -11.10
N ARG A 78 11.98 -5.99 -10.78
CA ARG A 78 11.45 -4.98 -11.70
C ARG A 78 11.66 -3.54 -11.25
N SER A 79 12.37 -3.36 -10.13
CA SER A 79 12.64 -2.03 -9.57
C SER A 79 11.38 -1.21 -9.30
N GLY A 80 10.31 -1.86 -8.83
CA GLY A 80 9.05 -1.19 -8.50
C GLY A 80 9.17 -0.25 -7.30
N HIS A 81 8.34 0.79 -7.29
CA HIS A 81 8.28 1.81 -6.26
C HIS A 81 6.82 2.13 -5.96
N ALA A 82 6.40 1.94 -4.72
CA ALA A 82 5.05 2.23 -4.27
C ALA A 82 5.06 3.14 -3.04
N LYS A 83 4.06 4.01 -2.93
CA LYS A 83 3.80 4.83 -1.74
C LYS A 83 2.44 4.42 -1.15
N PRO A 84 2.37 3.35 -0.35
CA PRO A 84 1.12 2.96 0.30
C PRO A 84 0.62 4.07 1.23
N ASP A 85 -0.68 4.11 1.48
CA ASP A 85 -1.26 5.05 2.44
C ASP A 85 -0.73 4.83 3.84
N GLY A 86 -0.32 3.60 4.15
CA GLY A 86 0.41 3.28 5.38
C GLY A 86 1.30 2.05 5.25
N ALA A 87 2.48 2.11 5.84
CA ALA A 87 3.39 0.97 6.00
C ALA A 87 3.60 0.69 7.49
N LEU A 88 3.15 -0.47 7.96
CA LEU A 88 3.31 -0.89 9.36
C LEU A 88 4.65 -1.62 9.51
N ALA A 89 5.49 -1.13 10.40
CA ALA A 89 6.81 -1.70 10.67
C ALA A 89 7.21 -1.46 12.14
N PRO A 90 8.20 -2.19 12.67
CA PRO A 90 8.75 -1.91 13.98
C PRO A 90 9.19 -0.44 14.11
N LYS A 91 9.04 0.12 15.30
CA LYS A 91 9.45 1.50 15.59
C LYS A 91 10.90 1.73 15.19
N GLY A 92 11.15 2.86 14.52
CA GLY A 92 12.50 3.25 14.07
C GLY A 92 12.98 2.51 12.81
N SER A 93 12.16 1.67 12.16
CA SER A 93 12.57 0.91 10.97
C SER A 93 13.10 1.76 9.83
N PHE A 94 12.65 2.99 9.70
CA PHE A 94 13.03 3.88 8.61
C PHE A 94 13.95 5.04 9.04
N ALA A 95 14.46 5.00 10.27
CA ALA A 95 15.43 6.01 10.71
C ALA A 95 16.70 5.96 9.84
N GLY A 96 17.13 7.10 9.33
CA GLY A 96 18.30 7.20 8.44
C GLY A 96 18.07 6.79 6.98
N HIS A 97 16.87 6.34 6.61
CA HIS A 97 16.52 6.06 5.22
C HIS A 97 16.07 7.33 4.49
N GLY A 98 16.38 7.43 3.19
CA GLY A 98 15.86 8.45 2.30
C GLY A 98 14.36 8.28 2.01
N GLU A 99 13.89 8.90 0.94
CA GLU A 99 12.47 8.83 0.52
C GLU A 99 12.02 7.39 0.23
N TRP A 100 12.87 6.59 -0.39
CA TRP A 100 12.60 5.20 -0.77
C TRP A 100 13.37 4.23 0.12
N ALA A 101 12.68 3.29 0.73
CA ALA A 101 13.26 2.28 1.60
C ALA A 101 12.99 0.87 1.11
N ALA A 102 13.85 -0.08 1.49
CA ALA A 102 13.53 -1.50 1.36
C ALA A 102 12.33 -1.87 2.26
N ALA A 103 11.54 -2.84 1.81
CA ALA A 103 10.34 -3.26 2.52
C ALA A 103 10.55 -4.46 3.46
N ASP A 104 11.78 -4.88 3.67
CA ASP A 104 12.17 -6.08 4.44
C ASP A 104 11.66 -6.09 5.90
N ARG A 105 11.43 -4.91 6.47
CA ARG A 105 10.88 -4.76 7.84
C ARG A 105 9.40 -4.44 7.88
N VAL A 106 8.74 -4.30 6.73
CA VAL A 106 7.31 -3.99 6.65
C VAL A 106 6.52 -5.26 6.93
N VAL A 107 5.63 -5.21 7.91
CA VAL A 107 4.75 -6.33 8.28
C VAL A 107 3.36 -6.22 7.66
N MET A 108 2.96 -5.01 7.29
CA MET A 108 1.70 -4.75 6.60
C MET A 108 1.80 -3.46 5.79
N VAL A 109 1.15 -3.44 4.65
CA VAL A 109 0.81 -2.20 3.94
C VAL A 109 -0.70 -1.99 3.94
N VAL A 110 -1.11 -0.73 3.90
CA VAL A 110 -2.50 -0.29 3.89
C VAL A 110 -2.73 0.59 2.68
N GLU A 111 -3.81 0.32 1.96
CA GLU A 111 -4.35 1.20 0.93
C GLU A 111 -5.82 1.46 1.21
N VAL A 112 -6.24 2.68 0.97
CA VAL A 112 -7.63 3.13 1.03
C VAL A 112 -8.02 3.59 -0.36
N THR A 113 -9.03 2.99 -0.98
CA THR A 113 -9.41 3.38 -2.33
C THR A 113 -9.82 4.86 -2.37
N SER A 114 -9.41 5.53 -3.43
CA SER A 114 -9.93 6.85 -3.79
C SER A 114 -11.13 6.67 -4.73
N TYR A 115 -11.81 7.75 -5.09
CA TYR A 115 -12.84 7.69 -6.13
C TYR A 115 -12.25 7.95 -7.54
N ASP A 116 -10.98 7.58 -7.73
CA ASP A 116 -10.25 7.66 -8.99
C ASP A 116 -10.05 6.26 -9.59
N THR A 117 -10.61 6.00 -10.75
CA THR A 117 -10.69 4.67 -11.37
C THR A 117 -9.30 4.04 -11.62
N ASP A 118 -8.31 4.83 -12.00
CA ASP A 118 -6.98 4.31 -12.31
C ASP A 118 -6.23 3.92 -11.03
N THR A 119 -6.36 4.72 -9.97
CA THR A 119 -5.79 4.43 -8.65
C THR A 119 -6.46 3.19 -8.06
N ASP A 120 -7.76 3.11 -8.11
CA ASP A 120 -8.55 1.98 -7.59
C ASP A 120 -8.18 0.66 -8.26
N LYS A 121 -7.99 0.67 -9.57
CA LYS A 121 -7.54 -0.52 -10.29
C LYS A 121 -6.16 -0.98 -9.83
N ARG A 122 -5.24 -0.03 -9.63
CA ARG A 122 -3.91 -0.36 -9.10
C ARG A 122 -3.98 -0.97 -7.70
N ASP A 123 -4.79 -0.39 -6.81
CA ASP A 123 -4.93 -0.85 -5.43
C ASP A 123 -5.58 -2.23 -5.35
N ARG A 124 -6.47 -2.59 -6.30
CA ARG A 124 -7.14 -3.90 -6.32
C ARG A 124 -6.37 -4.99 -7.07
N GLU A 125 -5.58 -4.64 -8.07
CA GLU A 125 -4.96 -5.60 -8.99
C GLU A 125 -3.43 -5.58 -8.97
N ASP A 126 -2.83 -4.41 -9.24
CA ASP A 126 -1.38 -4.31 -9.46
C ASP A 126 -0.60 -4.33 -8.13
N LYS A 127 -1.01 -3.55 -7.14
CA LYS A 127 -0.31 -3.43 -5.85
C LYS A 127 -0.33 -4.72 -5.00
N PRO A 128 -1.45 -5.49 -4.90
CA PRO A 128 -1.42 -6.76 -4.19
C PRO A 128 -0.33 -7.70 -4.70
N ARG A 129 -0.15 -7.76 -6.02
CA ARG A 129 0.92 -8.58 -6.61
C ARG A 129 2.30 -8.05 -6.31
N ALA A 130 2.51 -6.74 -6.46
CA ALA A 130 3.79 -6.11 -6.15
C ALA A 130 4.19 -6.32 -4.67
N TYR A 131 3.25 -6.19 -3.76
CA TYR A 131 3.48 -6.41 -2.33
C TYR A 131 3.73 -7.88 -2.00
N ALA A 132 3.00 -8.81 -2.63
CA ALA A 132 3.24 -10.24 -2.48
C ALA A 132 4.61 -10.67 -3.05
N GLU A 133 4.98 -10.19 -4.25
CA GLU A 133 6.31 -10.42 -4.84
C GLU A 133 7.45 -9.90 -3.95
N THR A 134 7.19 -8.86 -3.17
CA THR A 134 8.15 -8.29 -2.22
C THR A 134 8.19 -9.07 -0.90
N GLY A 135 7.22 -9.96 -0.67
CA GLY A 135 7.12 -10.77 0.54
C GLY A 135 6.54 -10.02 1.73
N ILE A 136 5.81 -8.91 1.51
CA ILE A 136 5.11 -8.20 2.60
C ILE A 136 4.01 -9.11 3.16
N PRO A 137 4.03 -9.45 4.47
CA PRO A 137 3.16 -10.49 5.02
C PRO A 137 1.66 -10.22 4.90
N VAL A 138 1.26 -8.95 5.07
CA VAL A 138 -0.16 -8.57 5.08
C VAL A 138 -0.39 -7.33 4.21
N TYR A 139 -1.44 -7.37 3.41
CA TYR A 139 -1.96 -6.21 2.70
C TYR A 139 -3.41 -5.96 3.13
N LEU A 140 -3.67 -4.80 3.68
CA LEU A 140 -5.00 -4.32 4.08
C LEU A 140 -5.51 -3.33 3.03
N LEU A 141 -6.59 -3.69 2.35
CA LEU A 141 -7.33 -2.81 1.46
C LEU A 141 -8.65 -2.41 2.09
N ILE A 142 -8.86 -1.11 2.25
CA ILE A 142 -10.14 -0.52 2.66
C ILE A 142 -10.80 0.04 1.41
N ASP A 143 -11.75 -0.72 0.89
CA ASP A 143 -12.44 -0.41 -0.36
C ASP A 143 -13.71 0.40 -0.09
N ARG A 144 -13.62 1.71 -0.36
CA ARG A 144 -14.72 2.65 -0.11
C ARG A 144 -15.87 2.54 -1.12
N ASP A 145 -15.60 2.05 -2.33
CA ASP A 145 -16.64 1.90 -3.36
C ASP A 145 -17.55 0.71 -3.05
N THR A 146 -16.94 -0.40 -2.60
CA THR A 146 -17.69 -1.62 -2.27
C THR A 146 -18.10 -1.66 -0.80
N CYS A 147 -17.63 -0.71 0.03
CA CYS A 147 -17.81 -0.69 1.48
C CYS A 147 -17.34 -1.99 2.14
N GLU A 148 -16.17 -2.47 1.72
CA GLU A 148 -15.59 -3.71 2.20
C GLU A 148 -14.13 -3.50 2.67
N THR A 149 -13.73 -4.33 3.61
CA THR A 149 -12.35 -4.47 4.04
C THR A 149 -11.82 -5.81 3.56
N LEU A 150 -10.68 -5.79 2.87
CA LEU A 150 -10.01 -6.98 2.37
C LEU A 150 -8.64 -7.11 3.05
N VAL A 151 -8.36 -8.29 3.56
CA VAL A 151 -7.05 -8.66 4.13
C VAL A 151 -6.45 -9.76 3.29
N TYR A 152 -5.35 -9.44 2.64
CA TYR A 152 -4.53 -10.36 1.89
C TYR A 152 -3.38 -10.82 2.77
N SER A 153 -3.10 -12.11 2.80
CA SER A 153 -2.04 -12.70 3.63
C SER A 153 -1.44 -13.95 3.00
N GLU A 154 -0.37 -14.46 3.61
CA GLU A 154 0.34 -15.62 3.11
C GLU A 154 0.86 -15.41 1.67
N PRO A 155 1.81 -14.46 1.48
CA PRO A 155 2.40 -14.25 0.17
C PRO A 155 3.18 -15.52 -0.26
N ASP A 156 2.86 -16.01 -1.45
CA ASP A 156 3.49 -17.18 -2.06
C ASP A 156 3.54 -17.00 -3.58
N ASP A 157 4.70 -17.22 -4.16
CA ASP A 157 4.97 -17.09 -5.60
C ASP A 157 4.37 -15.83 -6.25
N GLY A 158 4.57 -14.67 -5.59
CA GLY A 158 4.13 -13.37 -6.08
C GLY A 158 2.63 -13.10 -5.98
N THR A 159 1.90 -13.89 -5.22
CA THR A 159 0.48 -13.69 -4.93
C THR A 159 0.20 -13.92 -3.45
N TYR A 160 -0.92 -13.41 -2.96
CA TYR A 160 -1.42 -13.77 -1.63
C TYR A 160 -2.33 -14.98 -1.75
N SER A 161 -2.03 -16.05 -1.03
CA SER A 161 -2.82 -17.30 -1.05
C SER A 161 -4.11 -17.20 -0.25
N MET A 162 -4.19 -16.28 0.70
CA MET A 162 -5.37 -16.06 1.54
C MET A 162 -5.92 -14.64 1.37
N ILE A 163 -7.24 -14.56 1.14
CA ILE A 163 -7.96 -13.28 1.08
C ILE A 163 -9.19 -13.38 1.98
N THR A 164 -9.25 -12.56 3.02
CA THR A 164 -10.43 -12.42 3.88
C THR A 164 -11.15 -11.13 3.53
N ARG A 165 -12.44 -11.21 3.22
CA ARG A 165 -13.29 -10.06 2.88
C ARG A 165 -14.41 -9.93 3.91
N ARG A 166 -14.66 -8.69 4.36
CA ARG A 166 -15.76 -8.35 5.27
C ARG A 166 -16.39 -7.01 4.87
N PRO A 167 -17.72 -6.89 4.86
CA PRO A 167 -18.36 -5.58 4.70
C PRO A 167 -18.07 -4.69 5.91
N PHE A 168 -18.10 -3.37 5.72
CA PHE A 168 -17.99 -2.41 6.81
C PHE A 168 -19.05 -2.68 7.89
N GLY A 169 -18.70 -2.44 9.14
CA GLY A 169 -19.50 -2.80 10.30
C GLY A 169 -19.31 -4.23 10.80
N LYS A 170 -18.36 -4.96 10.24
CA LYS A 170 -17.96 -6.29 10.72
C LYS A 170 -16.53 -6.27 11.20
N THR A 171 -16.30 -7.05 12.25
CA THR A 171 -14.94 -7.26 12.75
C THR A 171 -14.10 -8.03 11.74
N ILE A 172 -12.86 -7.57 11.53
CA ILE A 172 -11.86 -8.25 10.71
C ILE A 172 -10.57 -8.43 11.49
N SER A 173 -9.95 -9.59 11.38
CA SER A 173 -8.67 -9.90 12.02
C SER A 173 -7.53 -9.78 11.01
N LEU A 174 -6.48 -9.08 11.40
CA LEU A 174 -5.22 -9.01 10.67
C LEU A 174 -4.31 -10.13 11.23
N PRO A 175 -3.89 -11.10 10.41
CA PRO A 175 -3.14 -12.26 10.89
C PRO A 175 -1.74 -11.89 11.36
N ALA A 176 -1.01 -12.88 11.88
CA ALA A 176 0.42 -12.73 12.17
C ALA A 176 1.19 -12.30 10.89
N PRO A 177 2.23 -11.46 11.00
CA PRO A 177 2.83 -10.94 12.23
C PRO A 177 2.14 -9.69 12.82
N VAL A 178 1.07 -9.20 12.20
CA VAL A 178 0.33 -8.01 12.67
C VAL A 178 -0.44 -8.32 13.95
N GLY A 179 -1.33 -9.32 13.92
CA GLY A 179 -2.01 -9.85 15.10
C GLY A 179 -2.94 -8.87 15.81
N ILE A 180 -3.70 -8.06 15.05
CA ILE A 180 -4.70 -7.13 15.59
C ILE A 180 -6.09 -7.41 15.03
N THR A 181 -7.11 -6.87 15.68
CA THR A 181 -8.51 -6.96 15.23
C THR A 181 -9.10 -5.57 15.12
N LEU A 182 -9.80 -5.33 14.01
CA LEU A 182 -10.44 -4.05 13.71
C LEU A 182 -11.97 -4.22 13.74
N ASP A 183 -12.64 -3.36 14.50
CA ASP A 183 -14.08 -3.16 14.38
C ASP A 183 -14.33 -2.09 13.33
N THR A 184 -14.85 -2.47 12.19
CA THR A 184 -14.98 -1.57 11.02
C THR A 184 -16.29 -0.77 11.02
N GLU A 185 -17.06 -0.74 12.12
CA GLU A 185 -18.30 0.04 12.21
C GLU A 185 -18.08 1.53 11.88
N PRO A 186 -17.01 2.20 12.38
CA PRO A 186 -16.78 3.62 12.09
C PRO A 186 -16.52 3.93 10.62
N LEU A 187 -16.06 2.95 9.82
CA LEU A 187 -15.79 3.18 8.40
C LEU A 187 -17.04 3.55 7.59
N LYS A 188 -18.22 3.21 8.09
CA LYS A 188 -19.51 3.58 7.46
C LYS A 188 -19.77 5.07 7.42
N ASP A 189 -19.15 5.82 8.34
CA ASP A 189 -19.33 7.27 8.45
C ASP A 189 -18.45 8.04 7.46
N TRP A 190 -17.44 7.36 6.84
CA TRP A 190 -16.45 7.97 5.95
C TRP A 190 -16.53 7.45 4.51
N VAL A 191 -17.71 7.03 4.10
CA VAL A 191 -18.03 6.64 2.72
C VAL A 191 -19.26 7.38 2.21
N ARG A 192 -19.37 7.56 0.90
CA ARG A 192 -20.46 8.28 0.25
C ARG A 192 -21.64 7.38 -0.02
#